data_3196bcabf3e25d4ba609ab2eb193bedb
#
_entry.id   3196bcabf3e25d4ba609ab2eb193bedb
#
_cell.length_a   1.000
_cell.length_b   1.000
_cell.length_c   1.000
_cell.angle_alpha   90.00
_cell.angle_beta   90.00
_cell.angle_gamma   90.00
#
_symmetry.space_group_name_H-M   'P 1'
#
loop_
_entity.id
_entity.type
_entity.pdbx_description
1 polymer ?
#
loop_
_entity_poly.entity_id
_entity_poly.type
_entity_poly.pdbx_seq_one_letter_code
_entity_poly.pdbx_strand_id
1 'polypeptide(L)'
;QGPEIRTGDLEMKLVTGERVSVNTSPNDEKEGLIYVNYPHLKDDLEIGNSILIDGGLMRLEVLAKTEIGLECEVIYGGMLKGHRHVNLPGTIVKLPGITETDKKDILFGIEQNVDIIALSFVRNPETIREVRDLLGESAEHIKLIAKIENQEGVERLEEIIQEADGAMVARGDLGIEVQMEEVPQIQRQIAFLCAKYGKRLIVA
;
A
#
# COMPACT_ATOMS: atom_id res chain seq x y z
N GLN A 1 -7.08 4.42 7.10
CA GLN A 1 -7.01 3.46 5.99
C GLN A 1 -5.64 3.52 5.30
N GLY A 2 -4.96 4.64 5.40
CA GLY A 2 -3.69 4.91 4.73
C GLY A 2 -3.85 5.31 3.26
N PRO A 3 -2.77 5.85 2.65
CA PRO A 3 -2.78 6.22 1.25
C PRO A 3 -2.78 4.95 0.36
N GLU A 4 -3.72 4.88 -0.57
CA GLU A 4 -3.90 3.76 -1.48
C GLU A 4 -3.83 4.20 -2.93
N ILE A 5 -3.22 3.37 -3.77
CA ILE A 5 -3.28 3.50 -5.22
C ILE A 5 -4.50 2.73 -5.71
N ARG A 6 -5.33 3.37 -6.55
CA ARG A 6 -6.56 2.78 -7.07
C ARG A 6 -6.73 3.09 -8.55
N THR A 7 -7.46 2.20 -9.24
CA THR A 7 -7.96 2.48 -10.59
C THR A 7 -9.12 3.49 -10.55
N GLY A 8 -9.43 4.10 -11.69
CA GLY A 8 -10.64 4.91 -11.88
C GLY A 8 -11.92 4.09 -11.93
N ASP A 9 -12.96 4.71 -12.44
CA ASP A 9 -14.33 4.16 -12.48
C ASP A 9 -14.62 3.26 -13.70
N LEU A 10 -13.61 3.05 -14.56
CA LEU A 10 -13.76 2.25 -15.78
C LEU A 10 -14.01 0.77 -15.46
N GLU A 11 -15.01 0.20 -16.11
CA GLU A 11 -15.23 -1.25 -16.15
C GLU A 11 -14.86 -1.79 -17.52
N MET A 12 -13.92 -2.76 -17.57
CA MET A 12 -13.51 -3.40 -18.82
C MET A 12 -13.00 -4.81 -18.59
N LYS A 13 -13.07 -5.62 -19.64
CA LYS A 13 -12.46 -6.95 -19.64
C LYS A 13 -11.00 -6.85 -20.08
N LEU A 14 -10.07 -7.26 -19.23
CA LEU A 14 -8.67 -7.45 -19.56
C LEU A 14 -8.46 -8.86 -20.09
N VAL A 15 -7.91 -8.99 -21.29
CA VAL A 15 -7.65 -10.28 -21.91
C VAL A 15 -6.15 -10.56 -21.93
N THR A 16 -5.74 -11.70 -21.39
CA THR A 16 -4.33 -12.12 -21.33
C THR A 16 -3.67 -12.07 -22.70
N GLY A 17 -2.49 -11.46 -22.79
CA GLY A 17 -1.71 -11.25 -24.01
C GLY A 17 -2.07 -9.97 -24.78
N GLU A 18 -3.13 -9.27 -24.42
CA GLU A 18 -3.45 -7.97 -25.02
C GLU A 18 -2.62 -6.84 -24.42
N ARG A 19 -2.48 -5.74 -25.18
CA ARG A 19 -1.85 -4.51 -24.72
C ARG A 19 -2.89 -3.53 -24.24
N VAL A 20 -2.58 -2.86 -23.12
CA VAL A 20 -3.40 -1.82 -22.54
C VAL A 20 -2.54 -0.62 -22.18
N SER A 21 -3.14 0.56 -22.19
CA SER A 21 -2.47 1.78 -21.73
C SER A 21 -2.90 2.08 -20.30
N VAL A 22 -1.94 2.49 -19.46
CA VAL A 22 -2.18 2.93 -18.08
C VAL A 22 -1.70 4.37 -17.95
N ASN A 23 -2.54 5.27 -17.43
CA ASN A 23 -2.21 6.67 -17.25
C ASN A 23 -2.60 7.19 -15.86
N THR A 24 -2.20 8.43 -15.59
CA THR A 24 -2.49 9.13 -14.32
C THR A 24 -3.36 10.37 -14.51
N SER A 25 -3.91 10.57 -15.73
CA SER A 25 -4.79 11.69 -16.06
C SER A 25 -6.26 11.24 -16.00
N PRO A 26 -7.07 11.75 -15.07
CA PRO A 26 -8.47 11.34 -14.93
C PRO A 26 -9.37 11.80 -16.08
N ASN A 27 -8.90 12.71 -16.94
CA ASN A 27 -9.69 13.29 -18.03
C ASN A 27 -9.52 12.56 -19.39
N ASP A 28 -8.66 11.57 -19.45
CA ASP A 28 -8.43 10.78 -20.67
C ASP A 28 -9.17 9.44 -20.60
N GLU A 29 -10.49 9.49 -20.51
CA GLU A 29 -11.36 8.30 -20.63
C GLU A 29 -11.44 7.88 -22.11
N LYS A 30 -10.42 7.17 -22.58
CA LYS A 30 -10.46 6.48 -23.86
C LYS A 30 -10.65 4.99 -23.65
N GLU A 31 -11.37 4.35 -24.55
CA GLU A 31 -11.52 2.90 -24.54
C GLU A 31 -10.12 2.22 -24.55
N GLY A 32 -9.90 1.30 -23.62
CA GLY A 32 -8.59 0.63 -23.44
C GLY A 32 -7.56 1.38 -22.60
N LEU A 33 -7.94 2.50 -21.96
CA LEU A 33 -7.07 3.27 -21.09
C LEU A 33 -7.47 3.08 -19.62
N ILE A 34 -6.54 2.58 -18.81
CA ILE A 34 -6.72 2.40 -17.37
C ILE A 34 -6.16 3.61 -16.64
N TYR A 35 -7.02 4.36 -15.98
CA TYR A 35 -6.59 5.43 -15.07
C TYR A 35 -6.14 4.86 -13.73
N VAL A 36 -5.03 5.38 -13.18
CA VAL A 36 -4.51 5.08 -11.84
C VAL A 36 -4.22 6.39 -11.12
N ASN A 37 -4.69 6.54 -9.89
CA ASN A 37 -4.59 7.77 -9.09
C ASN A 37 -3.19 8.03 -8.48
N TYR A 38 -2.11 7.55 -9.12
CA TYR A 38 -0.75 7.74 -8.65
C TYR A 38 0.06 8.60 -9.64
N PRO A 39 0.27 9.89 -9.37
CA PRO A 39 0.88 10.82 -10.32
C PRO A 39 2.31 10.45 -10.75
N HIS A 40 3.06 9.76 -9.88
CA HIS A 40 4.45 9.35 -10.14
C HIS A 40 4.57 7.99 -10.83
N LEU A 41 3.45 7.37 -11.25
CA LEU A 41 3.42 6.02 -11.82
C LEU A 41 4.45 5.80 -12.91
N LYS A 42 4.53 6.75 -13.87
CA LYS A 42 5.46 6.69 -14.99
C LYS A 42 6.92 6.86 -14.58
N ASP A 43 7.18 7.68 -13.58
CA ASP A 43 8.53 8.00 -13.13
C ASP A 43 9.12 6.88 -12.28
N ASP A 44 8.28 6.26 -11.45
CA ASP A 44 8.70 5.28 -10.44
C ASP A 44 8.70 3.84 -10.98
N LEU A 45 7.95 3.54 -12.05
CA LEU A 45 7.97 2.23 -12.69
C LEU A 45 8.96 2.14 -13.84
N GLU A 46 9.63 0.99 -13.97
CA GLU A 46 10.53 0.66 -15.07
C GLU A 46 9.93 -0.44 -15.96
N ILE A 47 10.48 -0.58 -17.19
CA ILE A 47 10.10 -1.66 -18.10
C ILE A 47 10.36 -3.02 -17.41
N GLY A 48 9.38 -3.90 -17.47
CA GLY A 48 9.38 -5.20 -16.79
C GLY A 48 8.77 -5.18 -15.38
N ASN A 49 8.49 -4.00 -14.80
CA ASN A 49 7.77 -3.94 -13.54
C ASN A 49 6.33 -4.41 -13.68
N SER A 50 5.79 -4.94 -12.59
CA SER A 50 4.41 -5.42 -12.52
C SER A 50 3.49 -4.38 -11.90
N ILE A 51 2.27 -4.27 -12.44
CA ILE A 51 1.14 -3.57 -11.85
C ILE A 51 0.12 -4.66 -11.49
N LEU A 52 -0.13 -4.84 -10.20
CA LEU A 52 -1.12 -5.79 -9.70
C LEU A 52 -2.42 -5.05 -9.39
N ILE A 53 -3.54 -5.59 -9.81
CA ILE A 53 -4.86 -4.99 -9.63
C ILE A 53 -5.78 -5.99 -8.93
N ASP A 54 -6.62 -5.48 -8.02
CA ASP A 54 -7.63 -6.25 -7.27
C ASP A 54 -6.99 -7.41 -6.48
N GLY A 55 -6.00 -7.10 -5.63
CA GLY A 55 -5.33 -8.10 -4.82
C GLY A 55 -4.49 -9.10 -5.62
N GLY A 56 -3.99 -8.70 -6.79
CA GLY A 56 -3.18 -9.55 -7.67
C GLY A 56 -4.00 -10.50 -8.57
N LEU A 57 -5.33 -10.41 -8.56
CA LEU A 57 -6.18 -11.17 -9.48
C LEU A 57 -5.91 -10.83 -10.95
N MET A 58 -5.50 -9.59 -11.22
CA MET A 58 -5.06 -9.15 -12.53
C MET A 58 -3.64 -8.63 -12.44
N ARG A 59 -2.80 -8.93 -13.44
CA ARG A 59 -1.41 -8.48 -13.52
C ARG A 59 -1.13 -7.91 -14.90
N LEU A 60 -0.56 -6.73 -14.89
CA LEU A 60 0.02 -6.08 -16.06
C LEU A 60 1.54 -6.05 -15.93
N GLU A 61 2.26 -6.07 -17.04
CA GLU A 61 3.70 -5.86 -17.10
C GLU A 61 4.01 -4.65 -17.98
N VAL A 62 4.86 -3.76 -17.50
CA VAL A 62 5.23 -2.55 -18.22
C VAL A 62 6.12 -2.89 -19.40
N LEU A 63 5.70 -2.56 -20.62
CA LEU A 63 6.46 -2.77 -21.87
C LEU A 63 7.20 -1.50 -22.31
N ALA A 64 6.58 -0.32 -22.12
CA ALA A 64 7.15 0.96 -22.54
C ALA A 64 6.59 2.12 -21.73
N LYS A 65 7.40 3.19 -21.63
CA LYS A 65 6.95 4.50 -21.13
C LYS A 65 6.53 5.35 -22.33
N THR A 66 5.32 5.89 -22.29
CA THR A 66 4.76 6.75 -23.35
C THR A 66 4.69 8.23 -22.91
N GLU A 67 4.26 9.12 -23.77
CA GLU A 67 4.07 10.54 -23.37
C GLU A 67 3.01 10.67 -22.27
N ILE A 68 1.92 9.92 -22.37
CA ILE A 68 0.75 10.02 -21.50
C ILE A 68 0.73 9.02 -20.33
N GLY A 69 1.67 8.05 -20.26
CA GLY A 69 1.67 7.02 -19.24
C GLY A 69 2.54 5.82 -19.58
N LEU A 70 2.00 4.62 -19.42
CA LEU A 70 2.67 3.34 -19.63
C LEU A 70 1.89 2.50 -20.64
N GLU A 71 2.61 1.79 -21.52
CA GLU A 71 2.08 0.68 -22.31
C GLU A 71 2.40 -0.61 -21.58
N CYS A 72 1.39 -1.45 -21.34
CA CYS A 72 1.51 -2.68 -20.57
C CYS A 72 0.93 -3.87 -21.34
N GLU A 73 1.45 -5.07 -21.06
CA GLU A 73 0.85 -6.33 -21.45
C GLU A 73 0.03 -6.92 -20.31
N VAL A 74 -1.12 -7.46 -20.62
CA VAL A 74 -1.96 -8.18 -19.66
C VAL A 74 -1.40 -9.59 -19.46
N ILE A 75 -0.74 -9.85 -18.35
CA ILE A 75 -0.18 -11.17 -18.01
C ILE A 75 -1.27 -12.10 -17.45
N TYR A 76 -2.06 -11.57 -16.52
CA TYR A 76 -3.27 -12.23 -16.00
C TYR A 76 -4.45 -11.28 -16.19
N GLY A 77 -5.42 -11.71 -16.99
CA GLY A 77 -6.62 -10.95 -17.30
C GLY A 77 -7.75 -11.21 -16.33
N GLY A 78 -8.83 -10.44 -16.48
CA GLY A 78 -10.03 -10.54 -15.65
C GLY A 78 -11.03 -9.45 -15.98
N MET A 79 -12.10 -9.36 -15.19
CA MET A 79 -13.05 -8.25 -15.26
C MET A 79 -12.56 -7.13 -14.31
N LEU A 80 -11.94 -6.11 -14.87
CA LEU A 80 -11.64 -4.89 -14.13
C LEU A 80 -12.96 -4.18 -13.83
N LYS A 81 -13.19 -3.93 -12.54
CA LYS A 81 -14.28 -3.08 -12.05
C LYS A 81 -13.68 -1.78 -11.51
N GLY A 82 -14.49 -0.74 -11.41
CA GLY A 82 -14.04 0.55 -10.91
C GLY A 82 -13.44 0.52 -9.50
N HIS A 83 -12.53 1.45 -9.23
CA HIS A 83 -11.91 1.71 -7.92
C HIS A 83 -11.17 0.53 -7.29
N ARG A 84 -10.52 -0.32 -8.11
CA ARG A 84 -9.74 -1.45 -7.60
C ARG A 84 -8.41 -1.00 -7.06
N HIS A 85 -7.98 -1.65 -5.98
CA HIS A 85 -6.66 -1.44 -5.39
C HIS A 85 -5.55 -1.84 -6.37
N VAL A 86 -4.50 -1.03 -6.42
CA VAL A 86 -3.32 -1.24 -7.28
C VAL A 86 -2.10 -1.38 -6.39
N ASN A 87 -1.35 -2.47 -6.56
CA ASN A 87 -0.08 -2.71 -5.92
C ASN A 87 1.05 -2.64 -6.96
N LEU A 88 2.18 -2.09 -6.54
CA LEU A 88 3.37 -1.90 -7.37
C LEU A 88 4.56 -2.61 -6.70
N PRO A 89 4.61 -3.96 -6.72
CA PRO A 89 5.62 -4.72 -6.00
C PRO A 89 7.04 -4.35 -6.47
N GLY A 90 7.95 -4.20 -5.50
CA GLY A 90 9.33 -3.81 -5.75
C GLY A 90 9.53 -2.33 -6.10
N THR A 91 8.48 -1.50 -6.04
CA THR A 91 8.55 -0.07 -6.32
C THR A 91 8.40 0.74 -5.03
N ILE A 92 9.35 1.65 -4.79
CA ILE A 92 9.23 2.62 -3.69
C ILE A 92 8.28 3.73 -4.12
N VAL A 93 7.10 3.78 -3.50
CA VAL A 93 6.05 4.74 -3.85
C VAL A 93 6.18 6.05 -3.07
N LYS A 94 6.03 7.17 -3.78
CA LYS A 94 6.10 8.53 -3.20
C LYS A 94 4.73 9.00 -2.71
N LEU A 95 4.13 8.22 -1.81
CA LEU A 95 2.88 8.59 -1.17
C LEU A 95 3.14 9.16 0.23
N PRO A 96 2.29 10.08 0.75
CA PRO A 96 2.38 10.54 2.13
C PRO A 96 2.22 9.36 3.10
N GLY A 97 2.68 9.50 4.35
CA GLY A 97 2.47 8.48 5.39
C GLY A 97 1.00 8.35 5.79
N ILE A 98 0.30 9.49 5.90
CA ILE A 98 -1.13 9.60 6.17
C ILE A 98 -1.77 10.62 5.21
N THR A 99 -3.04 10.41 4.88
CA THR A 99 -3.83 11.31 4.03
C THR A 99 -4.56 12.36 4.90
N GLU A 100 -5.11 13.40 4.27
CA GLU A 100 -5.99 14.36 4.96
C GLU A 100 -7.27 13.71 5.50
N THR A 101 -7.73 12.63 4.88
CA THR A 101 -8.85 11.83 5.40
C THR A 101 -8.41 11.07 6.64
N ASP A 102 -7.23 10.44 6.62
CA ASP A 102 -6.70 9.73 7.80
C ASP A 102 -6.52 10.67 8.98
N LYS A 103 -6.08 11.91 8.76
CA LYS A 103 -5.98 12.93 9.83
C LYS A 103 -7.34 13.21 10.48
N LYS A 104 -8.39 13.35 9.67
CA LYS A 104 -9.76 13.53 10.18
C LYS A 104 -10.25 12.32 10.97
N ASP A 105 -9.97 11.13 10.47
CA ASP A 105 -10.35 9.88 11.12
C ASP A 105 -9.61 9.68 12.45
N ILE A 106 -8.33 10.07 12.52
CA ILE A 106 -7.53 10.05 13.76
C ILE A 106 -8.10 11.03 14.78
N LEU A 107 -8.43 12.27 14.37
CA LEU A 107 -9.05 13.27 15.25
C LEU A 107 -10.40 12.78 15.77
N PHE A 108 -11.21 12.18 14.90
CA PHE A 108 -12.46 11.55 15.31
C PHE A 108 -12.23 10.41 16.31
N GLY A 109 -11.20 9.58 16.09
CA GLY A 109 -10.80 8.53 17.03
C GLY A 109 -10.45 9.08 18.43
N ILE A 110 -9.75 10.21 18.49
CA ILE A 110 -9.45 10.92 19.74
C ILE A 110 -10.75 11.33 20.46
N GLU A 111 -11.68 11.95 19.74
CA GLU A 111 -12.98 12.36 20.27
C GLU A 111 -13.80 11.19 20.82
N GLN A 112 -13.67 10.01 20.19
CA GLN A 112 -14.35 8.78 20.61
C GLN A 112 -13.60 8.00 21.70
N ASN A 113 -12.44 8.52 22.18
CA ASN A 113 -11.62 7.87 23.21
C ASN A 113 -11.23 6.44 22.83
N VAL A 114 -10.77 6.20 21.61
CA VAL A 114 -10.30 4.87 21.22
C VAL A 114 -9.00 4.52 21.94
N ASP A 115 -8.79 3.25 22.24
CA ASP A 115 -7.58 2.78 22.94
C ASP A 115 -6.43 2.51 21.95
N ILE A 116 -6.76 2.13 20.71
CA ILE A 116 -5.78 1.66 19.73
C ILE A 116 -6.12 2.23 18.34
N ILE A 117 -5.11 2.69 17.63
CA ILE A 117 -5.19 3.03 16.21
C ILE A 117 -4.21 2.12 15.44
N ALA A 118 -4.72 1.36 14.47
CA ALA A 118 -3.92 0.57 13.57
C ALA A 118 -3.70 1.32 12.27
N LEU A 119 -2.44 1.56 11.92
CA LEU A 119 -2.03 2.32 10.73
C LEU A 119 -1.76 1.35 9.59
N SER A 120 -2.50 1.46 8.49
CA SER A 120 -2.31 0.65 7.29
C SER A 120 -1.13 1.17 6.45
N PHE A 121 -0.49 0.25 5.74
CA PHE A 121 0.58 0.52 4.77
C PHE A 121 1.74 1.35 5.33
N VAL A 122 2.13 1.10 6.60
CA VAL A 122 3.28 1.79 7.20
C VAL A 122 4.55 1.40 6.45
N ARG A 123 5.26 2.41 5.92
CA ARG A 123 6.49 2.24 5.15
C ARG A 123 7.73 2.64 5.93
N ASN A 124 7.57 3.57 6.89
CA ASN A 124 8.69 4.17 7.61
C ASN A 124 8.26 4.63 9.00
N PRO A 125 9.21 4.84 9.95
CA PRO A 125 8.93 5.30 11.30
C PRO A 125 8.42 6.75 11.34
N GLU A 126 8.70 7.56 10.32
CA GLU A 126 8.26 8.94 10.22
C GLU A 126 6.72 9.02 10.24
N THR A 127 6.03 8.07 9.59
CA THR A 127 4.56 7.96 9.63
C THR A 127 4.04 7.80 11.07
N ILE A 128 4.72 6.98 11.90
CA ILE A 128 4.32 6.78 13.30
C ILE A 128 4.50 8.09 14.10
N ARG A 129 5.61 8.79 13.87
CA ARG A 129 5.90 10.07 14.54
C ARG A 129 4.88 11.14 14.16
N GLU A 130 4.56 11.27 12.87
CA GLU A 130 3.53 12.19 12.37
C GLU A 130 2.18 11.96 13.07
N VAL A 131 1.79 10.69 13.23
CA VAL A 131 0.55 10.35 13.94
C VAL A 131 0.66 10.67 15.44
N ARG A 132 1.79 10.39 16.09
CA ARG A 132 1.99 10.75 17.51
C ARG A 132 1.91 12.25 17.74
N ASP A 133 2.49 13.04 16.85
CA ASP A 133 2.42 14.50 16.91
C ASP A 133 0.97 14.99 16.78
N LEU A 134 0.19 14.36 15.89
CA LEU A 134 -1.24 14.65 15.72
C LEU A 134 -2.08 14.27 16.95
N LEU A 135 -1.74 13.18 17.63
CA LEU A 135 -2.40 12.76 18.86
C LEU A 135 -2.15 13.74 20.03
N GLY A 136 -1.02 14.44 20.05
CA GLY A 136 -0.67 15.37 21.11
C GLY A 136 -0.72 14.71 22.49
N GLU A 137 -1.47 15.30 23.44
CA GLU A 137 -1.61 14.77 24.82
C GLU A 137 -2.28 13.38 24.84
N SER A 138 -3.11 13.03 23.87
CA SER A 138 -3.75 11.72 23.75
C SER A 138 -2.77 10.60 23.40
N ALA A 139 -1.54 10.92 22.97
CA ALA A 139 -0.51 9.94 22.63
C ALA A 139 -0.09 9.03 23.80
N GLU A 140 -0.31 9.45 25.05
CA GLU A 140 -0.04 8.62 26.23
C GLU A 140 -1.03 7.46 26.37
N HIS A 141 -2.26 7.65 25.95
CA HIS A 141 -3.37 6.70 26.13
C HIS A 141 -3.60 5.85 24.87
N ILE A 142 -3.54 6.45 23.69
CA ILE A 142 -3.80 5.77 22.41
C ILE A 142 -2.55 5.04 21.94
N LYS A 143 -2.67 3.72 21.71
CA LYS A 143 -1.57 2.88 21.21
C LYS A 143 -1.60 2.79 19.70
N LEU A 144 -0.42 2.92 19.08
CA LEU A 144 -0.25 2.84 17.63
C LEU A 144 0.25 1.46 17.23
N ILE A 145 -0.49 0.77 16.38
CA ILE A 145 -0.11 -0.53 15.79
C ILE A 145 0.26 -0.29 14.34
N ALA A 146 1.51 -0.56 13.99
CA ALA A 146 1.98 -0.50 12.61
C ALA A 146 1.58 -1.79 11.86
N LYS A 147 0.80 -1.66 10.80
CA LYS A 147 0.50 -2.78 9.90
C LYS A 147 1.60 -2.89 8.85
N ILE A 148 2.27 -4.05 8.83
CA ILE A 148 3.34 -4.37 7.89
C ILE A 148 2.70 -5.08 6.69
N GLU A 149 2.58 -4.35 5.58
CA GLU A 149 1.78 -4.72 4.41
C GLU A 149 2.52 -4.56 3.09
N ASN A 150 3.77 -4.05 3.10
CA ASN A 150 4.52 -3.74 1.89
C ASN A 150 6.02 -3.99 2.07
N GLN A 151 6.74 -4.05 0.94
CA GLN A 151 8.17 -4.34 0.91
C GLN A 151 9.00 -3.30 1.66
N GLU A 152 8.72 -2.00 1.49
CA GLU A 152 9.47 -0.92 2.17
C GLU A 152 9.34 -1.03 3.70
N GLY A 153 8.14 -1.36 4.21
CA GLY A 153 7.90 -1.60 5.63
C GLY A 153 8.68 -2.81 6.17
N VAL A 154 8.88 -3.84 5.34
CA VAL A 154 9.73 -5.00 5.68
C VAL A 154 11.20 -4.59 5.76
N GLU A 155 11.68 -3.79 4.83
CA GLU A 155 13.08 -3.31 4.81
C GLU A 155 13.42 -2.42 6.01
N ARG A 156 12.45 -1.63 6.48
CA ARG A 156 12.61 -0.72 7.64
C ARG A 156 11.95 -1.24 8.92
N LEU A 157 11.73 -2.53 9.01
CA LEU A 157 10.94 -3.19 10.03
C LEU A 157 11.38 -2.87 11.47
N GLU A 158 12.68 -2.91 11.75
CA GLU A 158 13.21 -2.67 13.10
C GLU A 158 12.96 -1.24 13.55
N GLU A 159 13.17 -0.26 12.68
CA GLU A 159 12.91 1.16 12.95
C GLU A 159 11.41 1.41 13.24
N ILE A 160 10.54 0.82 12.43
CA ILE A 160 9.08 0.93 12.58
C ILE A 160 8.63 0.32 13.92
N ILE A 161 9.11 -0.88 14.27
CA ILE A 161 8.73 -1.57 15.51
C ILE A 161 9.23 -0.81 16.74
N GLN A 162 10.40 -0.22 16.69
CA GLN A 162 10.90 0.61 17.79
C GLN A 162 10.00 1.81 18.07
N GLU A 163 9.51 2.45 17.04
CA GLU A 163 8.68 3.66 17.13
C GLU A 163 7.22 3.36 17.50
N ALA A 164 6.65 2.26 17.04
CA ALA A 164 5.27 1.86 17.29
C ALA A 164 5.08 1.24 18.68
N ASP A 165 3.83 1.11 19.15
CA ASP A 165 3.47 0.38 20.38
C ASP A 165 3.25 -1.13 20.09
N GLY A 166 3.13 -1.50 18.84
CA GLY A 166 3.03 -2.86 18.36
C GLY A 166 3.05 -2.95 16.84
N ALA A 167 3.10 -4.16 16.32
CA ALA A 167 3.03 -4.42 14.90
C ALA A 167 1.96 -5.47 14.56
N MET A 168 1.37 -5.33 13.39
CA MET A 168 0.46 -6.32 12.81
C MET A 168 1.07 -6.87 11.52
N VAL A 169 1.16 -8.20 11.44
CA VAL A 169 1.45 -8.91 10.21
C VAL A 169 0.15 -9.09 9.43
N ALA A 170 -0.10 -8.24 8.46
CA ALA A 170 -1.28 -8.33 7.60
C ALA A 170 -0.94 -9.20 6.38
N ARG A 171 -1.04 -10.53 6.55
CA ARG A 171 -0.52 -11.52 5.58
C ARG A 171 -1.20 -11.45 4.22
N GLY A 172 -2.46 -11.05 4.18
CA GLY A 172 -3.20 -10.89 2.93
C GLY A 172 -2.56 -9.85 2.01
N ASP A 173 -2.39 -8.63 2.52
CA ASP A 173 -1.82 -7.52 1.76
C ASP A 173 -0.31 -7.72 1.54
N LEU A 174 0.41 -8.15 2.57
CA LEU A 174 1.85 -8.41 2.48
C LEU A 174 2.18 -9.45 1.41
N GLY A 175 1.39 -10.53 1.29
CA GLY A 175 1.60 -11.59 0.29
C GLY A 175 1.34 -11.16 -1.15
N ILE A 176 0.78 -9.96 -1.37
CA ILE A 176 0.66 -9.34 -2.70
C ILE A 176 1.93 -8.55 -3.05
N GLU A 177 2.54 -7.94 -2.04
CA GLU A 177 3.69 -7.03 -2.20
C GLU A 177 5.05 -7.76 -2.18
N VAL A 178 5.13 -8.90 -1.50
CA VAL A 178 6.35 -9.75 -1.40
C VAL A 178 6.07 -11.14 -1.97
N GLN A 179 7.13 -11.95 -2.15
CA GLN A 179 6.93 -13.35 -2.53
C GLN A 179 6.21 -14.10 -1.41
N MET A 180 5.19 -14.87 -1.76
CA MET A 180 4.35 -15.59 -0.78
C MET A 180 5.18 -16.50 0.13
N GLU A 181 6.25 -17.07 -0.39
CA GLU A 181 7.19 -17.94 0.31
C GLU A 181 7.99 -17.20 1.40
N GLU A 182 8.13 -15.88 1.29
CA GLU A 182 8.85 -15.04 2.26
C GLU A 182 7.97 -14.65 3.44
N VAL A 183 6.64 -14.63 3.28
CA VAL A 183 5.70 -14.20 4.33
C VAL A 183 5.92 -14.91 5.67
N PRO A 184 6.13 -16.25 5.74
CA PRO A 184 6.40 -16.93 7.02
C PRO A 184 7.73 -16.50 7.66
N GLN A 185 8.74 -16.16 6.87
CA GLN A 185 10.03 -15.68 7.38
C GLN A 185 9.89 -14.26 7.92
N ILE A 186 9.22 -13.37 7.17
CA ILE A 186 8.93 -11.99 7.59
C ILE A 186 8.12 -12.00 8.89
N GLN A 187 7.08 -12.84 8.98
CA GLN A 187 6.29 -12.98 10.21
C GLN A 187 7.17 -13.36 11.41
N ARG A 188 8.10 -14.31 11.25
CA ARG A 188 9.03 -14.69 12.33
C ARG A 188 9.96 -13.55 12.72
N GLN A 189 10.43 -12.78 11.75
CA GLN A 189 11.27 -11.60 12.01
C GLN A 189 10.50 -10.53 12.78
N ILE A 190 9.25 -10.23 12.40
CA ILE A 190 8.38 -9.31 13.12
C ILE A 190 8.16 -9.79 14.56
N ALA A 191 7.86 -11.08 14.74
CA ALA A 191 7.65 -11.66 16.07
C ALA A 191 8.90 -11.56 16.95
N PHE A 192 10.07 -11.85 16.40
CA PHE A 192 11.35 -11.69 17.09
C PHE A 192 11.61 -10.24 17.51
N LEU A 193 11.41 -9.28 16.62
CA LEU A 193 11.63 -7.87 16.91
C LEU A 193 10.61 -7.32 17.92
N CYS A 194 9.35 -7.70 17.81
CA CYS A 194 8.33 -7.36 18.81
C CYS A 194 8.72 -7.88 20.19
N ALA A 195 9.16 -9.13 20.29
CA ALA A 195 9.64 -9.71 21.55
C ALA A 195 10.89 -8.99 22.09
N LYS A 196 11.86 -8.68 21.19
CA LYS A 196 13.11 -7.96 21.54
C LYS A 196 12.82 -6.59 22.14
N TYR A 197 11.86 -5.86 21.61
CA TYR A 197 11.53 -4.49 22.03
C TYR A 197 10.32 -4.40 22.97
N GLY A 198 9.78 -5.53 23.44
CA GLY A 198 8.62 -5.55 24.34
C GLY A 198 7.36 -4.96 23.69
N LYS A 199 7.19 -5.11 22.37
CA LYS A 199 6.07 -4.58 21.60
C LYS A 199 4.99 -5.64 21.40
N ARG A 200 3.74 -5.21 21.21
CA ARG A 200 2.62 -6.12 20.92
C ARG A 200 2.75 -6.65 19.49
N LEU A 201 2.36 -7.92 19.31
CA LEU A 201 2.27 -8.57 18.01
C LEU A 201 0.83 -8.98 17.73
N ILE A 202 0.35 -8.66 16.53
CA ILE A 202 -0.91 -9.15 15.99
C ILE A 202 -0.58 -9.89 14.68
N VAL A 203 -1.17 -11.07 14.50
CA VAL A 203 -1.07 -11.84 13.25
C VAL A 203 -2.47 -11.95 12.65
N ALA A 204 -2.68 -11.37 11.44
CA ALA A 204 -3.96 -11.31 10.75
C ALA A 204 -3.89 -12.02 9.37
#